data_99c4c200cce1f5941cf4bf2248a7be89
#
_entry.id   99c4c200cce1f5941cf4bf2248a7be89
#
_cell.length_a   1.000
_cell.length_b   1.000
_cell.length_c   1.000
_cell.angle_alpha   90.00
_cell.angle_beta   90.00
_cell.angle_gamma   90.00
#
_symmetry.space_group_name_H-M   'P 1'
#
loop_
_entity.id
_entity.type
_entity.pdbx_description
1 polymer ?
#
loop_
_entity_poly.entity_id
_entity_poly.type
_entity_poly.pdbx_seq_one_letter_code
_entity_poly.pdbx_strand_id
1 'polypeptide(L)'
;PDPIHFDPRNSSELARMLTWVEQNEDANQVSTYLDGLPKSSTTPVIGLTGTGGAGKSCLTDELVRRFIEEFPERRVAVVSVDPSKRKTGGALLGDRMRMNAIQHPNVFMRSLATRRSHLATSESLLPILDLLKASSFDLILVETAGIGQSDTEITDLADLSVYVMTPEYGASTQLEKIDMIDYADCIVINKFDKPGAEDALDAVRKQYRRSHLKFDDPVESLPVFGLSLIHI
;
A
#
# COMPACT_ATOMS: atom_id res chain seq x y z
N PRO A 1 -13.47 15.89 -21.47
CA PRO A 1 -12.49 16.96 -21.46
C PRO A 1 -11.20 16.40 -22.02
N ASP A 2 -10.63 17.08 -23.01
CA ASP A 2 -9.34 16.71 -23.54
C ASP A 2 -8.33 16.56 -22.40
N PRO A 3 -7.46 15.53 -22.40
CA PRO A 3 -6.39 15.36 -21.44
C PRO A 3 -5.33 16.42 -21.70
N ILE A 4 -5.61 17.64 -21.26
CA ILE A 4 -4.79 18.82 -21.48
C ILE A 4 -3.81 18.91 -20.33
N HIS A 5 -2.63 19.40 -20.63
CA HIS A 5 -1.56 19.74 -19.71
C HIS A 5 -2.09 20.09 -18.31
N PHE A 6 -1.81 19.21 -17.34
CA PHE A 6 -2.04 19.48 -15.94
C PHE A 6 -0.71 19.78 -15.26
N ASP A 7 -0.73 20.64 -14.26
CA ASP A 7 0.43 20.81 -13.40
C ASP A 7 0.47 19.67 -12.37
N PRO A 8 1.44 18.76 -12.46
CA PRO A 8 1.55 17.63 -11.54
C PRO A 8 1.80 18.04 -10.08
N ARG A 9 2.15 19.31 -9.83
CA ARG A 9 2.28 19.85 -8.48
C ARG A 9 0.97 20.43 -7.95
N ASN A 10 0.00 20.67 -8.83
CA ASN A 10 -1.32 21.12 -8.43
C ASN A 10 -2.20 19.93 -8.01
N SER A 11 -2.38 19.74 -6.72
CA SER A 11 -3.14 18.61 -6.16
C SER A 11 -4.59 18.53 -6.68
N SER A 12 -5.22 19.64 -7.02
CA SER A 12 -6.58 19.66 -7.55
C SER A 12 -6.64 19.18 -9.01
N GLU A 13 -5.64 19.55 -9.81
CA GLU A 13 -5.52 19.09 -11.20
C GLU A 13 -5.17 17.61 -11.24
N LEU A 14 -4.20 17.19 -10.43
CA LEU A 14 -3.85 15.79 -10.27
C LEU A 14 -5.06 14.94 -9.85
N ALA A 15 -5.84 15.41 -8.86
CA ALA A 15 -7.05 14.71 -8.42
C ALA A 15 -8.08 14.55 -9.55
N ARG A 16 -8.25 15.57 -10.41
CA ARG A 16 -9.14 15.50 -11.58
C ARG A 16 -8.62 14.49 -12.61
N MET A 17 -7.32 14.49 -12.87
CA MET A 17 -6.70 13.54 -13.80
C MET A 17 -6.82 12.09 -13.30
N LEU A 18 -6.56 11.84 -12.01
CA LEU A 18 -6.78 10.53 -11.41
C LEU A 18 -8.24 10.08 -11.52
N THR A 19 -9.18 11.00 -11.34
CA THR A 19 -10.61 10.69 -11.53
C THR A 19 -10.92 10.34 -12.99
N TRP A 20 -10.32 11.05 -13.94
CA TRP A 20 -10.49 10.76 -15.37
C TRP A 20 -9.92 9.38 -15.71
N VAL A 21 -8.70 9.04 -15.23
CA VAL A 21 -8.10 7.71 -15.42
C VAL A 21 -8.98 6.61 -14.81
N GLU A 22 -9.49 6.83 -13.59
CA GLU A 22 -10.33 5.85 -12.86
C GLU A 22 -11.68 5.59 -13.54
N GLN A 23 -12.26 6.62 -14.20
CA GLN A 23 -13.60 6.57 -14.76
C GLN A 23 -13.64 6.34 -16.28
N ASN A 24 -12.51 6.44 -16.95
CA ASN A 24 -12.46 6.28 -18.41
C ASN A 24 -12.49 4.79 -18.77
N GLU A 25 -13.54 4.40 -19.50
CA GLU A 25 -13.73 3.02 -19.97
C GLU A 25 -12.87 2.68 -21.21
N ASP A 26 -12.32 3.70 -21.90
CA ASP A 26 -11.43 3.51 -23.04
C ASP A 26 -9.96 3.38 -22.57
N ALA A 27 -9.55 2.14 -22.32
CA ALA A 27 -8.19 1.81 -21.91
C ALA A 27 -7.12 2.29 -22.91
N ASN A 28 -7.43 2.31 -24.22
CA ASN A 28 -6.49 2.78 -25.24
C ASN A 28 -6.27 4.29 -25.14
N GLN A 29 -7.33 5.06 -24.85
CA GLN A 29 -7.21 6.49 -24.66
C GLN A 29 -6.38 6.81 -23.41
N VAL A 30 -6.59 6.08 -22.32
CA VAL A 30 -5.80 6.21 -21.09
C VAL A 30 -4.33 5.86 -21.34
N SER A 31 -4.05 4.72 -21.97
CA SER A 31 -2.69 4.29 -22.30
C SER A 31 -1.96 5.29 -23.20
N THR A 32 -2.61 5.76 -24.25
CA THR A 32 -2.04 6.76 -25.19
C THR A 32 -1.68 8.05 -24.45
N TYR A 33 -2.53 8.48 -23.52
CA TYR A 33 -2.26 9.66 -22.70
C TYR A 33 -1.06 9.45 -21.77
N LEU A 34 -1.03 8.34 -21.03
CA LEU A 34 0.06 8.01 -20.09
C LEU A 34 1.40 7.82 -20.81
N ASP A 35 1.40 7.26 -22.01
CA ASP A 35 2.61 7.10 -22.83
C ASP A 35 3.22 8.44 -23.27
N GLY A 36 2.41 9.48 -23.33
CA GLY A 36 2.85 10.85 -23.62
C GLY A 36 3.44 11.59 -22.41
N LEU A 37 3.31 11.05 -21.19
CA LEU A 37 3.84 11.67 -19.99
C LEU A 37 5.33 11.38 -19.79
N PRO A 38 6.07 12.25 -19.09
CA PRO A 38 7.45 11.99 -18.70
C PRO A 38 7.53 10.70 -17.86
N LYS A 39 8.20 9.69 -18.36
CA LYS A 39 8.37 8.43 -17.61
C LYS A 39 9.45 8.62 -16.52
N SER A 40 9.02 8.72 -15.27
CA SER A 40 9.91 8.58 -14.12
C SER A 40 9.91 7.11 -13.68
N SER A 41 10.95 6.38 -14.08
CA SER A 41 11.09 4.96 -13.73
C SER A 41 11.65 4.74 -12.31
N THR A 42 11.95 5.80 -11.58
CA THR A 42 12.72 5.72 -10.33
C THR A 42 11.91 5.98 -9.06
N THR A 43 10.64 6.37 -9.16
CA THR A 43 9.80 6.56 -7.98
C THR A 43 9.43 5.22 -7.35
N PRO A 44 9.93 4.89 -6.15
CA PRO A 44 9.64 3.62 -5.52
C PRO A 44 8.16 3.55 -5.08
N VAL A 45 7.61 2.35 -5.21
CA VAL A 45 6.27 2.01 -4.76
C VAL A 45 6.36 0.99 -3.61
N ILE A 46 5.83 1.33 -2.45
CA ILE A 46 5.71 0.41 -1.32
C ILE A 46 4.25 -0.01 -1.18
N GLY A 47 4.00 -1.30 -1.28
CA GLY A 47 2.69 -1.90 -1.09
C GLY A 47 2.48 -2.38 0.35
N LEU A 48 1.43 -1.92 1.00
CA LEU A 48 1.04 -2.37 2.34
C LEU A 48 -0.26 -3.15 2.26
N THR A 49 -0.21 -4.42 2.64
CA THR A 49 -1.39 -5.27 2.77
C THR A 49 -1.39 -5.97 4.13
N GLY A 50 -2.40 -6.76 4.42
CA GLY A 50 -2.44 -7.52 5.67
C GLY A 50 -3.83 -7.58 6.30
N THR A 51 -3.94 -8.28 7.41
CA THR A 51 -5.22 -8.59 8.05
C THR A 51 -6.03 -7.36 8.45
N GLY A 52 -7.35 -7.49 8.43
CA GLY A 52 -8.25 -6.45 8.92
C GLY A 52 -7.95 -6.11 10.38
N GLY A 53 -7.89 -4.80 10.69
CA GLY A 53 -7.57 -4.34 12.05
C GLY A 53 -6.10 -4.47 12.47
N ALA A 54 -5.20 -4.89 11.58
CA ALA A 54 -3.76 -4.99 11.88
C ALA A 54 -3.08 -3.63 12.09
N GLY A 55 -3.73 -2.52 11.72
CA GLY A 55 -3.18 -1.17 11.90
C GLY A 55 -2.38 -0.67 10.71
N LYS A 56 -2.68 -1.15 9.50
CA LYS A 56 -2.04 -0.71 8.25
C LYS A 56 -2.06 0.80 8.08
N SER A 57 -3.25 1.42 8.18
CA SER A 57 -3.38 2.87 8.01
C SER A 57 -2.63 3.69 9.05
N CYS A 58 -2.50 3.17 10.30
CA CYS A 58 -1.66 3.82 11.30
C CYS A 58 -0.17 3.69 10.94
N LEU A 59 0.25 2.53 10.43
CA LEU A 59 1.62 2.33 9.96
C LEU A 59 1.92 3.22 8.75
N THR A 60 0.98 3.31 7.80
CA THR A 60 1.09 4.19 6.63
C THR A 60 1.25 5.65 7.07
N ASP A 61 0.41 6.14 8.00
CA ASP A 61 0.49 7.51 8.53
C ASP A 61 1.85 7.79 9.19
N GLU A 62 2.34 6.86 10.00
CA GLU A 62 3.64 6.97 10.66
C GLU A 62 4.81 6.95 9.66
N LEU A 63 4.76 6.10 8.64
CA LEU A 63 5.76 6.08 7.57
C LEU A 63 5.79 7.40 6.81
N VAL A 64 4.62 7.95 6.46
CA VAL A 64 4.51 9.26 5.81
C VAL A 64 5.08 10.36 6.70
N ARG A 65 4.71 10.38 7.99
CA ARG A 65 5.20 11.37 8.95
C ARG A 65 6.73 11.35 9.03
N ARG A 66 7.34 10.17 9.23
CA ARG A 66 8.79 10.03 9.31
C ARG A 66 9.48 10.39 8.00
N PHE A 67 8.89 10.01 6.86
CA PHE A 67 9.45 10.36 5.56
C PHE A 67 9.52 11.86 5.37
N ILE A 68 8.45 12.60 5.70
CA ILE A 68 8.42 14.07 5.57
C ILE A 68 9.33 14.75 6.60
N GLU A 69 9.43 14.21 7.83
CA GLU A 69 10.38 14.73 8.84
C GLU A 69 11.83 14.59 8.40
N GLU A 70 12.19 13.45 7.82
CA GLU A 70 13.57 13.20 7.33
C GLU A 70 13.86 13.91 6.00
N PHE A 71 12.84 14.02 5.14
CA PHE A 71 12.97 14.58 3.80
C PHE A 71 11.91 15.66 3.53
N PRO A 72 12.00 16.85 4.17
CA PRO A 72 10.93 17.85 4.14
C PRO A 72 10.64 18.41 2.75
N GLU A 73 11.60 18.35 1.80
CA GLU A 73 11.42 18.82 0.42
C GLU A 73 10.85 17.73 -0.52
N ARG A 74 10.75 16.49 -0.03
CA ARG A 74 10.28 15.37 -0.83
C ARG A 74 8.76 15.26 -0.79
N ARG A 75 8.18 14.68 -1.84
CA ARG A 75 6.74 14.50 -2.00
C ARG A 75 6.38 13.03 -1.91
N VAL A 76 5.31 12.73 -1.19
CA VAL A 76 4.77 11.38 -1.06
C VAL A 76 3.32 11.30 -1.50
N ALA A 77 2.98 10.25 -2.27
CA ALA A 77 1.61 9.93 -2.59
C ALA A 77 1.15 8.70 -1.80
N VAL A 78 -0.07 8.74 -1.29
CA VAL A 78 -0.72 7.60 -0.62
C VAL A 78 -1.96 7.23 -1.44
N VAL A 79 -2.03 5.97 -1.84
CA VAL A 79 -3.19 5.39 -2.52
C VAL A 79 -3.80 4.34 -1.59
N SER A 80 -4.99 4.60 -1.09
CA SER A 80 -5.75 3.62 -0.28
C SER A 80 -6.79 2.95 -1.16
N VAL A 81 -6.70 1.64 -1.28
CA VAL A 81 -7.63 0.81 -2.07
C VAL A 81 -8.61 0.14 -1.12
N ASP A 82 -9.83 0.65 -1.07
CA ASP A 82 -10.87 0.19 -0.15
C ASP A 82 -11.98 -0.56 -0.88
N PRO A 83 -12.58 -1.59 -0.24
CA PRO A 83 -13.79 -2.19 -0.79
C PRO A 83 -14.92 -1.16 -0.82
N SER A 84 -15.60 -1.07 -1.97
CA SER A 84 -16.74 -0.17 -2.10
C SER A 84 -17.88 -0.56 -1.17
N LYS A 85 -18.56 0.43 -0.57
CA LYS A 85 -19.83 0.18 0.14
C LYS A 85 -20.86 -0.36 -0.85
N ARG A 86 -21.42 -1.55 -0.59
CA ARG A 86 -22.43 -2.21 -1.44
C ARG A 86 -23.63 -1.30 -1.79
N LYS A 87 -24.00 -0.34 -0.90
CA LYS A 87 -25.17 0.55 -1.09
C LYS A 87 -24.87 1.86 -1.80
N THR A 88 -23.66 2.40 -1.74
CA THR A 88 -23.37 3.76 -2.23
C THR A 88 -22.29 3.79 -3.30
N GLY A 89 -21.58 2.69 -3.55
CA GLY A 89 -20.50 2.61 -4.56
C GLY A 89 -19.28 3.49 -4.28
N GLY A 90 -19.23 4.17 -3.13
CA GLY A 90 -18.11 5.03 -2.75
C GLY A 90 -17.10 4.36 -1.83
N ALA A 91 -15.86 4.83 -1.83
CA ALA A 91 -14.82 4.40 -0.90
C ALA A 91 -15.21 4.66 0.56
N LEU A 92 -14.71 3.80 1.46
CA LEU A 92 -14.83 4.01 2.89
C LEU A 92 -13.86 5.14 3.30
N LEU A 93 -14.34 6.37 3.40
CA LEU A 93 -13.52 7.54 3.80
C LEU A 93 -12.98 7.47 5.23
N GLY A 94 -13.26 6.39 5.97
CA GLY A 94 -12.87 6.25 7.38
C GLY A 94 -11.35 6.27 7.61
N ASP A 95 -10.57 5.74 6.67
CA ASP A 95 -9.11 5.71 6.81
C ASP A 95 -8.49 7.09 6.59
N ARG A 96 -9.02 7.86 5.65
CA ARG A 96 -8.58 9.24 5.42
C ARG A 96 -8.76 10.14 6.65
N MET A 97 -9.79 9.90 7.47
CA MET A 97 -10.05 10.67 8.68
C MET A 97 -9.09 10.34 9.83
N ARG A 98 -8.36 9.24 9.74
CA ARG A 98 -7.44 8.77 10.79
C ARG A 98 -5.99 9.13 10.55
N MET A 99 -5.65 9.56 9.33
CA MET A 99 -4.28 9.93 8.96
C MET A 99 -4.06 11.42 9.17
N ASN A 100 -3.11 11.76 10.01
CA ASN A 100 -2.76 13.16 10.34
C ASN A 100 -1.76 13.75 9.34
N ALA A 101 -0.83 12.93 8.86
CA ALA A 101 0.24 13.37 7.95
C ALA A 101 -0.28 13.84 6.58
N ILE A 102 -1.49 13.45 6.18
CA ILE A 102 -2.09 13.85 4.88
C ILE A 102 -2.41 15.34 4.76
N GLN A 103 -2.33 16.10 5.86
CA GLN A 103 -2.54 17.55 5.83
C GLN A 103 -1.28 18.32 5.39
N HIS A 104 -0.13 17.64 5.33
CA HIS A 104 1.12 18.26 4.90
C HIS A 104 1.08 18.59 3.40
N PRO A 105 1.59 19.77 2.94
CA PRO A 105 1.50 20.20 1.54
C PRO A 105 2.22 19.26 0.56
N ASN A 106 3.24 18.54 1.02
CA ASN A 106 3.99 17.56 0.23
C ASN A 106 3.37 16.15 0.24
N VAL A 107 2.22 15.98 0.87
CA VAL A 107 1.50 14.70 0.93
C VAL A 107 0.25 14.77 0.08
N PHE A 108 0.12 13.83 -0.85
CA PHE A 108 -1.09 13.66 -1.64
C PHE A 108 -1.75 12.33 -1.29
N MET A 109 -3.05 12.31 -1.06
CA MET A 109 -3.79 11.08 -0.77
C MET A 109 -4.99 10.89 -1.70
N ARG A 110 -5.11 9.68 -2.24
CA ARG A 110 -6.27 9.24 -3.02
C ARG A 110 -6.83 7.93 -2.47
N SER A 111 -8.14 7.89 -2.20
CA SER A 111 -8.85 6.64 -1.91
C SER A 111 -9.54 6.16 -3.17
N LEU A 112 -9.34 4.90 -3.51
CA LEU A 112 -9.94 4.20 -4.64
C LEU A 112 -10.99 3.22 -4.14
N ALA A 113 -12.13 3.16 -4.79
CA ALA A 113 -13.19 2.22 -4.47
C ALA A 113 -13.15 1.03 -5.44
N THR A 114 -12.96 -0.18 -4.94
CA THR A 114 -13.09 -1.39 -5.78
C THR A 114 -14.56 -1.70 -6.04
N ARG A 115 -15.02 -1.54 -7.27
CA ARG A 115 -16.43 -1.81 -7.65
C ARG A 115 -16.74 -3.30 -7.81
N ARG A 116 -15.73 -4.16 -7.98
CA ARG A 116 -15.88 -5.63 -8.09
C ARG A 116 -14.82 -6.32 -7.22
N SER A 117 -15.25 -7.31 -6.46
CA SER A 117 -14.50 -7.93 -5.38
C SER A 117 -13.32 -8.83 -5.78
N HIS A 118 -12.99 -9.02 -7.04
CA HIS A 118 -11.97 -10.00 -7.42
C HIS A 118 -11.03 -9.64 -8.59
N LEU A 119 -11.24 -8.54 -9.36
CA LEU A 119 -10.43 -8.27 -10.56
C LEU A 119 -10.16 -6.79 -10.83
N ALA A 120 -10.77 -5.88 -10.09
CA ALA A 120 -10.74 -4.45 -10.44
C ALA A 120 -9.54 -3.69 -9.86
N THR A 121 -8.74 -4.31 -9.00
CA THR A 121 -7.67 -3.61 -8.29
C THR A 121 -6.46 -3.40 -9.20
N SER A 122 -6.07 -4.41 -9.97
CA SER A 122 -4.87 -4.34 -10.81
C SER A 122 -5.07 -3.49 -12.08
N GLU A 123 -6.21 -3.64 -12.78
CA GLU A 123 -6.43 -2.95 -14.06
C GLU A 123 -6.54 -1.43 -13.92
N SER A 124 -7.14 -0.93 -12.84
CA SER A 124 -7.24 0.51 -12.59
C SER A 124 -6.07 1.09 -11.79
N LEU A 125 -5.38 0.28 -11.00
CA LEU A 125 -4.30 0.75 -10.14
C LEU A 125 -3.03 1.05 -10.93
N LEU A 126 -2.65 0.21 -11.91
CA LEU A 126 -1.47 0.44 -12.75
C LEU A 126 -1.48 1.81 -13.44
N PRO A 127 -2.54 2.20 -14.19
CA PRO A 127 -2.61 3.54 -14.79
C PRO A 127 -2.52 4.69 -13.79
N ILE A 128 -3.06 4.49 -12.59
CA ILE A 128 -2.97 5.46 -11.49
C ILE A 128 -1.53 5.60 -10.98
N LEU A 129 -0.83 4.48 -10.81
CA LEU A 129 0.57 4.49 -10.40
C LEU A 129 1.45 5.15 -11.46
N ASP A 130 1.22 4.88 -12.75
CA ASP A 130 1.95 5.49 -13.85
C ASP A 130 1.75 7.02 -13.87
N LEU A 131 0.52 7.49 -13.67
CA LEU A 131 0.24 8.92 -13.55
C LEU A 131 0.94 9.55 -12.33
N LEU A 132 0.95 8.87 -11.17
CA LEU A 132 1.63 9.34 -9.97
C LEU A 132 3.15 9.36 -10.15
N LYS A 133 3.74 8.33 -10.76
CA LYS A 133 5.16 8.30 -11.11
C LYS A 133 5.54 9.46 -12.03
N ALA A 134 4.69 9.79 -13.02
CA ALA A 134 4.87 10.94 -13.88
C ALA A 134 4.66 12.31 -13.17
N SER A 135 4.06 12.30 -11.97
CA SER A 135 3.71 13.51 -11.22
C SER A 135 4.79 13.94 -10.20
N SER A 136 6.03 13.49 -10.37
CA SER A 136 7.19 13.90 -9.57
C SER A 136 7.02 13.67 -8.06
N PHE A 137 6.44 12.54 -7.67
CA PHE A 137 6.53 12.04 -6.31
C PHE A 137 7.84 11.30 -6.10
N ASP A 138 8.37 11.39 -4.88
CA ASP A 138 9.61 10.71 -4.48
C ASP A 138 9.34 9.34 -3.86
N LEU A 139 8.12 9.12 -3.38
CA LEU A 139 7.64 7.86 -2.81
C LEU A 139 6.14 7.70 -3.07
N ILE A 140 5.72 6.50 -3.39
CA ILE A 140 4.30 6.13 -3.47
C ILE A 140 4.04 4.99 -2.48
N LEU A 141 3.06 5.17 -1.59
CA LEU A 141 2.56 4.15 -0.70
C LEU A 141 1.19 3.68 -1.19
N VAL A 142 1.02 2.38 -1.36
CA VAL A 142 -0.26 1.77 -1.74
C VAL A 142 -0.74 0.90 -0.59
N GLU A 143 -1.88 1.24 -0.01
CA GLU A 143 -2.50 0.46 1.05
C GLU A 143 -3.71 -0.29 0.49
N THR A 144 -3.78 -1.60 0.73
CA THR A 144 -4.94 -2.44 0.35
C THR A 144 -5.73 -2.90 1.57
N ALA A 145 -7.00 -3.21 1.36
CA ALA A 145 -7.92 -3.58 2.45
C ALA A 145 -7.58 -4.91 3.16
N GLY A 146 -6.77 -5.77 2.58
CA GLY A 146 -6.36 -7.05 3.18
C GLY A 146 -7.50 -8.05 3.34
N ILE A 147 -8.20 -8.36 2.26
CA ILE A 147 -9.35 -9.28 2.26
C ILE A 147 -9.19 -10.44 1.26
N GLY A 148 -8.09 -11.17 1.32
CA GLY A 148 -7.96 -12.43 0.59
C GLY A 148 -7.09 -12.39 -0.66
N GLN A 149 -7.49 -13.04 -1.75
CA GLN A 149 -6.65 -13.25 -2.95
C GLN A 149 -6.11 -11.98 -3.62
N SER A 150 -6.75 -10.83 -3.45
CA SER A 150 -6.23 -9.54 -3.95
C SER A 150 -5.01 -9.02 -3.19
N ASP A 151 -4.64 -9.68 -2.10
CA ASP A 151 -3.47 -9.26 -1.32
C ASP A 151 -2.15 -9.56 -2.04
N THR A 152 -2.11 -10.63 -2.86
CA THR A 152 -0.93 -10.98 -3.64
C THR A 152 -0.73 -10.10 -4.87
N GLU A 153 -1.78 -9.49 -5.42
CA GLU A 153 -1.66 -8.58 -6.56
C GLU A 153 -0.77 -7.36 -6.26
N ILE A 154 -0.69 -6.95 -4.99
CA ILE A 154 0.17 -5.83 -4.60
C ILE A 154 1.65 -6.14 -4.79
N THR A 155 2.07 -7.40 -4.73
CA THR A 155 3.47 -7.81 -4.93
C THR A 155 3.93 -7.61 -6.37
N ASP A 156 3.01 -7.65 -7.34
CA ASP A 156 3.32 -7.43 -8.74
C ASP A 156 3.39 -5.93 -9.10
N LEU A 157 2.80 -5.07 -8.25
CA LEU A 157 2.67 -3.64 -8.48
C LEU A 157 3.66 -2.79 -7.69
N ALA A 158 4.19 -3.32 -6.60
CA ALA A 158 5.09 -2.63 -5.69
C ALA A 158 6.54 -3.06 -5.88
N ASP A 159 7.47 -2.13 -5.66
CA ASP A 159 8.91 -2.44 -5.61
C ASP A 159 9.30 -3.07 -4.27
N LEU A 160 8.48 -2.85 -3.24
CA LEU A 160 8.58 -3.48 -1.91
C LEU A 160 7.18 -3.77 -1.37
N SER A 161 6.92 -5.01 -1.05
CA SER A 161 5.65 -5.46 -0.46
C SER A 161 5.79 -5.71 1.03
N VAL A 162 4.90 -5.12 1.82
CA VAL A 162 4.87 -5.23 3.29
C VAL A 162 3.56 -5.86 3.72
N TYR A 163 3.66 -7.03 4.35
CA TYR A 163 2.51 -7.68 4.96
C TYR A 163 2.40 -7.35 6.45
N VAL A 164 1.28 -6.75 6.85
CA VAL A 164 1.04 -6.33 8.23
C VAL A 164 0.03 -7.26 8.90
N MET A 165 0.43 -7.89 9.98
CA MET A 165 -0.40 -8.79 10.78
C MET A 165 -0.34 -8.47 12.27
N THR A 166 -1.16 -9.13 13.07
CA THR A 166 -1.11 -9.04 14.53
C THR A 166 -0.71 -10.39 15.14
N PRO A 167 -0.24 -10.44 16.40
CA PRO A 167 0.21 -11.67 17.04
C PRO A 167 -0.80 -12.81 17.01
N GLU A 168 -2.09 -12.51 17.01
CA GLU A 168 -3.16 -13.51 16.99
C GLU A 168 -3.13 -14.40 15.74
N TYR A 169 -2.56 -13.91 14.64
CA TYR A 169 -2.41 -14.67 13.39
C TYR A 169 -1.07 -15.42 13.32
N GLY A 170 -0.19 -15.25 14.29
CA GLY A 170 1.13 -15.89 14.34
C GLY A 170 1.11 -17.35 14.80
N ALA A 171 -0.04 -17.91 15.19
CA ALA A 171 -0.14 -19.32 15.53
C ALA A 171 0.14 -20.18 14.28
N SER A 172 0.96 -21.25 14.43
CA SER A 172 1.44 -22.07 13.33
C SER A 172 0.33 -22.62 12.43
N THR A 173 -0.83 -22.97 12.99
CA THR A 173 -2.01 -23.44 12.25
C THR A 173 -2.70 -22.35 11.42
N GLN A 174 -2.46 -21.08 11.73
CA GLN A 174 -2.97 -19.94 10.97
C GLN A 174 -1.98 -19.51 9.89
N LEU A 175 -0.68 -19.62 10.15
CA LEU A 175 0.38 -19.20 9.23
C LEU A 175 0.34 -19.97 7.91
N GLU A 176 0.00 -21.25 7.94
CA GLU A 176 -0.14 -22.09 6.73
C GLU A 176 -1.27 -21.64 5.78
N LYS A 177 -2.16 -20.76 6.27
CA LYS A 177 -3.29 -20.22 5.49
C LYS A 177 -3.02 -18.82 4.97
N ILE A 178 -1.85 -18.27 5.26
CA ILE A 178 -1.47 -16.90 4.90
C ILE A 178 -0.49 -16.96 3.72
N ASP A 179 -1.03 -16.99 2.52
CA ASP A 179 -0.24 -17.03 1.28
C ASP A 179 0.77 -15.86 1.19
N MET A 180 0.42 -14.70 1.76
CA MET A 180 1.29 -13.51 1.74
C MET A 180 2.65 -13.70 2.43
N ILE A 181 2.82 -14.67 3.32
CA ILE A 181 4.13 -14.97 3.92
C ILE A 181 5.12 -15.47 2.86
N ASP A 182 4.61 -16.11 1.81
CA ASP A 182 5.41 -16.64 0.73
C ASP A 182 5.79 -15.60 -0.33
N TYR A 183 5.06 -14.49 -0.40
CA TYR A 183 5.21 -13.47 -1.43
C TYR A 183 5.73 -12.13 -0.93
N ALA A 184 5.46 -11.77 0.33
CA ALA A 184 5.85 -10.47 0.87
C ALA A 184 7.37 -10.36 1.06
N ASP A 185 7.93 -9.22 0.65
CA ASP A 185 9.34 -8.89 0.88
C ASP A 185 9.63 -8.63 2.37
N CYS A 186 8.64 -8.07 3.08
CA CYS A 186 8.75 -7.72 4.49
C CYS A 186 7.47 -8.07 5.24
N ILE A 187 7.60 -8.57 6.47
CA ILE A 187 6.48 -8.87 7.35
C ILE A 187 6.58 -8.04 8.62
N VAL A 188 5.49 -7.39 9.00
CA VAL A 188 5.37 -6.61 10.23
C VAL A 188 4.32 -7.23 11.13
N ILE A 189 4.73 -7.63 12.33
CA ILE A 189 3.83 -8.03 13.42
C ILE A 189 3.56 -6.80 14.26
N ASN A 190 2.45 -6.14 13.97
CA ASN A 190 2.03 -4.93 14.69
C ASN A 190 1.31 -5.28 16.00
N LYS A 191 1.16 -4.30 16.88
CA LYS A 191 0.64 -4.47 18.26
C LYS A 191 1.50 -5.46 19.06
N PHE A 192 2.81 -5.28 18.95
CA PHE A 192 3.80 -6.16 19.54
C PHE A 192 3.84 -6.12 21.08
N ASP A 193 3.12 -5.19 21.68
CA ASP A 193 2.84 -5.07 23.11
C ASP A 193 1.87 -6.15 23.63
N LYS A 194 1.19 -6.88 22.73
CA LYS A 194 0.25 -7.92 23.12
C LYS A 194 0.95 -9.21 23.58
N PRO A 195 0.35 -9.97 24.51
CA PRO A 195 0.85 -11.28 24.90
C PRO A 195 1.00 -12.22 23.69
N GLY A 196 2.07 -13.00 23.67
CA GLY A 196 2.38 -13.96 22.62
C GLY A 196 3.02 -13.34 21.35
N ALA A 197 3.39 -12.06 21.39
CA ALA A 197 3.99 -11.40 20.24
C ALA A 197 5.37 -11.97 19.88
N GLU A 198 6.20 -12.29 20.87
CA GLU A 198 7.51 -12.92 20.66
C GLU A 198 7.38 -14.32 20.05
N ASP A 199 6.44 -15.13 20.54
CA ASP A 199 6.18 -16.45 19.99
C ASP A 199 5.68 -16.36 18.54
N ALA A 200 4.85 -15.38 18.26
CA ALA A 200 4.38 -15.10 16.89
C ALA A 200 5.52 -14.68 15.98
N LEU A 201 6.43 -13.82 16.44
CA LEU A 201 7.60 -13.38 15.68
C LEU A 201 8.49 -14.56 15.32
N ASP A 202 8.78 -15.43 16.28
CA ASP A 202 9.60 -16.63 16.05
C ASP A 202 8.91 -17.60 15.08
N ALA A 203 7.61 -17.80 15.21
CA ALA A 203 6.86 -18.67 14.31
C ALA A 203 6.83 -18.13 12.87
N VAL A 204 6.59 -16.82 12.69
CA VAL A 204 6.58 -16.17 11.39
C VAL A 204 7.97 -16.18 10.76
N ARG A 205 9.04 -15.92 11.52
CA ARG A 205 10.43 -16.02 11.03
C ARG A 205 10.77 -17.42 10.54
N LYS A 206 10.35 -18.45 11.27
CA LYS A 206 10.54 -19.85 10.86
C LYS A 206 9.78 -20.16 9.57
N GLN A 207 8.55 -19.68 9.43
CA GLN A 207 7.77 -19.87 8.22
C GLN A 207 8.39 -19.11 7.04
N TYR A 208 8.70 -17.81 7.21
CA TYR A 208 9.35 -16.97 6.19
C TYR A 208 10.64 -17.61 5.68
N ARG A 209 11.49 -18.12 6.60
CA ARG A 209 12.73 -18.80 6.27
C ARG A 209 12.50 -20.04 5.39
N ARG A 210 11.44 -20.81 5.65
CA ARG A 210 11.07 -21.98 4.84
C ARG A 210 10.56 -21.58 3.47
N SER A 211 9.64 -20.63 3.41
CA SER A 211 9.01 -20.18 2.16
C SER A 211 10.03 -19.55 1.20
N HIS A 212 10.95 -18.76 1.72
CA HIS A 212 11.97 -18.06 0.93
C HIS A 212 13.29 -18.83 0.80
N LEU A 213 13.35 -20.09 1.24
CA LEU A 213 14.55 -20.99 1.20
C LEU A 213 15.82 -20.37 1.81
N LYS A 214 15.66 -19.49 2.81
CA LYS A 214 16.76 -18.76 3.49
C LYS A 214 17.31 -19.52 4.68
N PHE A 215 17.69 -20.77 4.49
CA PHE A 215 18.11 -21.65 5.59
C PHE A 215 19.44 -21.26 6.21
N ASP A 216 20.32 -20.62 5.45
CA ASP A 216 21.66 -20.21 5.89
C ASP A 216 21.69 -18.82 6.52
N ASP A 217 20.60 -18.03 6.35
CA ASP A 217 20.52 -16.67 6.89
C ASP A 217 20.30 -16.72 8.42
N PRO A 218 20.97 -15.84 9.19
CA PRO A 218 20.63 -15.64 10.61
C PRO A 218 19.16 -15.22 10.76
N VAL A 219 18.48 -15.78 11.77
CA VAL A 219 17.04 -15.54 11.98
C VAL A 219 16.74 -14.05 12.19
N GLU A 220 17.68 -13.34 12.82
CA GLU A 220 17.57 -11.90 13.12
C GLU A 220 17.73 -11.02 11.86
N SER A 221 18.32 -11.52 10.80
CA SER A 221 18.50 -10.82 9.52
C SER A 221 17.29 -10.93 8.59
N LEU A 222 16.34 -11.80 8.92
CA LEU A 222 15.12 -11.95 8.13
C LEU A 222 14.25 -10.69 8.22
N PRO A 223 13.60 -10.26 7.12
CA PRO A 223 12.77 -9.04 7.09
C PRO A 223 11.41 -9.26 7.77
N VAL A 224 11.43 -9.71 9.02
CA VAL A 224 10.27 -9.95 9.87
C VAL A 224 10.45 -9.20 11.18
N PHE A 225 9.62 -8.19 11.39
CA PHE A 225 9.78 -7.22 12.47
C PHE A 225 8.55 -7.16 13.38
N GLY A 226 8.82 -7.07 14.69
CA GLY A 226 7.80 -6.70 15.68
C GLY A 226 7.68 -5.17 15.76
N LEU A 227 6.47 -4.64 15.79
CA LEU A 227 6.19 -3.21 15.86
C LEU A 227 5.08 -2.89 16.84
N SER A 228 5.27 -1.87 17.67
CA SER A 228 4.22 -1.29 18.52
C SER A 228 4.12 0.20 18.25
N LEU A 229 2.93 0.66 17.87
CA LEU A 229 2.62 2.06 17.60
C LEU A 229 1.96 2.79 18.79
N ILE A 230 1.96 2.18 19.99
CA ILE A 230 1.29 2.73 21.19
C ILE A 230 2.02 3.95 21.74
N HIS A 231 3.30 4.09 21.47
CA HIS A 231 4.15 5.13 22.04
C HIS A 231 4.58 6.21 21.04
N ILE A 232 3.80 6.35 19.94
CA ILE A 232 4.06 7.33 18.90
C ILE A 232 3.03 8.45 18.98
#